data_a0c4d41fc3415c4cff83a37b47ff3674
#
_entry.id   a0c4d41fc3415c4cff83a37b47ff3674
#
_cell.length_a   1.000
_cell.length_b   1.000
_cell.length_c   1.000
_cell.angle_alpha   90.00
_cell.angle_beta   90.00
_cell.angle_gamma   90.00
#
_symmetry.space_group_name_H-M   'P 1'
#
loop_
_entity.id
_entity.type
_entity.pdbx_description
1 polymer ?
#
loop_
_entity_poly.entity_id
_entity_poly.type
_entity_poly.pdbx_seq_one_letter_code
_entity_poly.pdbx_strand_id
1 'polypeptide(L)'
;MERSNLRRQSDQFPTGALHGWMKSLLDLRESEKPDRFAVFFDLGGSDRHLAVLPEYKAQRDETPEDIVLQLPEIKRLTGLLGFQIVEKRGVEADDLIATAVHRLTASGHECIIVSADKDFGQCVGGKVLQLTPPPTANPALGWRRMDVAGVTAKIGVPPERIADYLALVGDASDNIPGLRGVGPKTAVKWIAEHGGLEGVLAAVESIQPERFREQIRTEADRIRGNLKLVTFQTDFPFEPGDQPAEDVDGVIDFLGEMEMHSTLRRYQVKHGRKESPLPSVVPKAVSKSSPPAEPRQGELF
;
A
#
# COMPACT_ATOMS: atom_id res chain seq x y z
N MET A 1 -13.88 -6.00 15.42
CA MET A 1 -13.37 -6.99 16.37
C MET A 1 -13.23 -8.35 15.71
N GLU A 2 -12.11 -9.01 15.89
CA GLU A 2 -11.80 -10.46 15.90
C GLU A 2 -11.44 -11.19 14.61
N ARG A 3 -11.28 -10.55 13.46
CA ARG A 3 -10.68 -11.26 12.31
C ARG A 3 -9.16 -11.44 12.43
N SER A 4 -8.50 -10.63 13.25
CA SER A 4 -7.05 -10.74 13.50
C SER A 4 -6.62 -12.04 14.19
N ASN A 5 -7.55 -12.71 14.89
CA ASN A 5 -7.27 -13.95 15.63
C ASN A 5 -7.71 -15.22 14.92
N LEU A 6 -8.16 -15.15 13.65
CA LEU A 6 -8.53 -16.34 12.91
C LEU A 6 -7.29 -17.14 12.56
N ARG A 7 -7.33 -18.44 12.89
CA ARG A 7 -6.23 -19.37 12.64
C ARG A 7 -6.76 -20.69 12.07
N ARG A 8 -5.94 -21.31 11.25
CA ARG A 8 -6.15 -22.68 10.79
C ARG A 8 -6.05 -23.63 12.00
N GLN A 9 -6.98 -24.58 12.14
CA GLN A 9 -7.05 -25.46 13.31
C GLN A 9 -5.92 -26.49 13.36
N SER A 10 -5.51 -26.95 12.18
CA SER A 10 -4.52 -28.02 12.04
C SER A 10 -3.13 -27.65 12.56
N ASP A 11 -2.69 -26.40 12.43
CA ASP A 11 -1.32 -25.97 12.75
C ASP A 11 -1.22 -24.54 13.31
N GLN A 12 -2.37 -23.92 13.59
CA GLN A 12 -2.46 -22.56 14.13
C GLN A 12 -1.92 -21.47 13.18
N PHE A 13 -1.79 -21.77 11.88
CA PHE A 13 -1.41 -20.75 10.87
C PHE A 13 -2.42 -19.60 10.87
N PRO A 14 -1.96 -18.32 10.91
CA PRO A 14 -2.87 -17.17 10.91
C PRO A 14 -3.58 -17.04 9.56
N THR A 15 -4.90 -16.78 9.58
CA THR A 15 -5.72 -16.62 8.35
C THR A 15 -6.54 -15.34 8.35
N GLY A 16 -6.41 -14.51 9.37
CA GLY A 16 -7.22 -13.30 9.53
C GLY A 16 -7.03 -12.30 8.40
N ALA A 17 -5.79 -12.07 7.96
CA ALA A 17 -5.49 -11.17 6.85
C ALA A 17 -6.01 -11.73 5.52
N LEU A 18 -5.89 -13.04 5.27
CA LEU A 18 -6.45 -13.71 4.08
C LEU A 18 -7.96 -13.50 3.96
N HIS A 19 -8.71 -13.65 5.06
CA HIS A 19 -10.15 -13.39 5.05
C HIS A 19 -10.49 -11.94 4.70
N GLY A 20 -9.78 -11.00 5.31
CA GLY A 20 -9.96 -9.57 5.04
C GLY A 20 -9.62 -9.21 3.61
N TRP A 21 -8.49 -9.72 3.13
CA TRP A 21 -7.97 -9.51 1.79
C TRP A 21 -8.93 -9.99 0.71
N MET A 22 -9.29 -11.30 0.75
CA MET A 22 -10.24 -11.88 -0.19
C MET A 22 -11.55 -11.11 -0.24
N LYS A 23 -12.10 -10.80 0.95
CA LYS A 23 -13.35 -10.02 1.02
C LYS A 23 -13.20 -8.66 0.33
N SER A 24 -12.13 -7.93 0.60
CA SER A 24 -11.90 -6.60 0.01
C SER A 24 -11.76 -6.66 -1.50
N LEU A 25 -10.99 -7.62 -2.03
CA LEU A 25 -10.84 -7.78 -3.48
C LEU A 25 -12.15 -8.13 -4.18
N LEU A 26 -12.94 -9.05 -3.60
CA LEU A 26 -14.22 -9.45 -4.18
C LEU A 26 -15.26 -8.32 -4.10
N ASP A 27 -15.34 -7.61 -2.98
CA ASP A 27 -16.24 -6.47 -2.81
C ASP A 27 -15.90 -5.37 -3.83
N LEU A 28 -14.62 -5.04 -4.00
CA LEU A 28 -14.15 -4.04 -4.98
C LEU A 28 -14.45 -4.45 -6.42
N ARG A 29 -14.18 -5.71 -6.78
CA ARG A 29 -14.50 -6.23 -8.11
C ARG A 29 -16.00 -6.14 -8.41
N GLU A 30 -16.84 -6.41 -7.43
CA GLU A 30 -18.30 -6.35 -7.58
C GLU A 30 -18.84 -4.92 -7.64
N SER A 31 -18.30 -4.01 -6.79
CA SER A 31 -18.78 -2.62 -6.74
C SER A 31 -18.27 -1.77 -7.89
N GLU A 32 -16.99 -1.89 -8.22
CA GLU A 32 -16.33 -1.04 -9.21
C GLU A 32 -16.42 -1.61 -10.64
N LYS A 33 -16.58 -2.93 -10.78
CA LYS A 33 -16.67 -3.67 -12.05
C LYS A 33 -15.60 -3.26 -13.07
N PRO A 34 -14.32 -3.26 -12.66
CA PRO A 34 -13.26 -2.81 -13.53
C PRO A 34 -13.02 -3.81 -14.67
N ASP A 35 -12.66 -3.32 -15.86
CA ASP A 35 -12.21 -4.17 -16.97
C ASP A 35 -10.89 -4.87 -16.63
N ARG A 36 -10.04 -4.21 -15.83
CA ARG A 36 -8.75 -4.72 -15.37
C ARG A 36 -8.54 -4.38 -13.91
N PHE A 37 -7.94 -5.31 -13.17
CA PHE A 37 -7.62 -5.11 -11.77
C PHE A 37 -6.20 -5.64 -11.49
N ALA A 38 -5.31 -4.75 -11.08
CA ALA A 38 -3.96 -5.09 -10.66
C ALA A 38 -3.76 -4.84 -9.17
N VAL A 39 -2.98 -5.70 -8.55
CA VAL A 39 -2.56 -5.59 -7.15
C VAL A 39 -1.05 -5.40 -7.12
N PHE A 40 -0.61 -4.36 -6.46
CA PHE A 40 0.79 -4.00 -6.37
C PHE A 40 1.32 -4.40 -5.00
N PHE A 41 2.42 -5.15 -4.98
CA PHE A 41 3.09 -5.57 -3.76
C PHE A 41 4.45 -4.89 -3.63
N ASP A 42 4.73 -4.40 -2.42
CA ASP A 42 6.06 -3.92 -2.07
C ASP A 42 6.95 -5.11 -1.70
N LEU A 43 8.12 -5.20 -2.32
CA LEU A 43 9.14 -6.20 -2.00
C LEU A 43 10.18 -5.70 -1.00
N GLY A 44 9.98 -4.50 -0.49
CA GLY A 44 10.89 -3.81 0.39
C GLY A 44 12.05 -3.14 -0.34
N GLY A 45 12.54 -2.07 0.27
CA GLY A 45 13.62 -1.24 -0.23
C GLY A 45 13.16 -0.22 -1.28
N SER A 46 13.79 0.93 -1.23
CA SER A 46 13.69 1.94 -2.27
C SER A 46 15.08 2.53 -2.46
N ASP A 47 15.80 2.02 -3.46
CA ASP A 47 17.19 2.42 -3.71
C ASP A 47 17.32 3.93 -3.90
N ARG A 48 16.32 4.53 -4.56
CA ARG A 48 16.26 5.98 -4.81
C ARG A 48 16.13 6.80 -3.52
N HIS A 49 15.18 6.42 -2.65
CA HIS A 49 14.93 7.15 -1.42
C HIS A 49 16.10 7.03 -0.45
N LEU A 50 16.67 5.82 -0.32
CA LEU A 50 17.84 5.56 0.52
C LEU A 50 19.10 6.29 0.03
N ALA A 51 19.24 6.50 -1.29
CA ALA A 51 20.34 7.28 -1.83
C ALA A 51 20.25 8.78 -1.48
N VAL A 52 19.05 9.32 -1.28
CA VAL A 52 18.81 10.73 -0.91
C VAL A 52 18.73 10.88 0.62
N LEU A 53 18.06 9.96 1.31
CA LEU A 53 17.83 9.97 2.74
C LEU A 53 18.09 8.55 3.30
N PRO A 54 19.30 8.26 3.81
CA PRO A 54 19.63 6.93 4.36
C PRO A 54 18.69 6.47 5.48
N GLU A 55 18.10 7.42 6.21
CA GLU A 55 17.17 7.16 7.32
C GLU A 55 15.70 7.07 6.87
N TYR A 56 15.44 7.00 5.56
CA TYR A 56 14.10 6.89 5.00
C TYR A 56 13.39 5.64 5.55
N LYS A 57 12.20 5.85 6.12
CA LYS A 57 11.38 4.81 6.75
C LYS A 57 12.06 4.02 7.90
N ALA A 58 13.22 4.49 8.42
CA ALA A 58 13.97 3.77 9.45
C ALA A 58 13.23 3.65 10.79
N GLN A 59 12.18 4.45 11.00
CA GLN A 59 11.39 4.45 12.24
C GLN A 59 10.11 3.62 12.14
N ARG A 60 9.88 2.93 10.99
CA ARG A 60 8.70 2.08 10.85
C ARG A 60 8.84 0.83 11.71
N ASP A 61 7.76 0.51 12.42
CA ASP A 61 7.66 -0.76 13.13
C ASP A 61 7.78 -1.93 12.15
N GLU A 62 8.35 -3.02 12.63
CA GLU A 62 8.39 -4.27 11.85
C GLU A 62 6.97 -4.77 11.57
N THR A 63 6.77 -5.32 10.39
CA THR A 63 5.49 -5.94 10.03
C THR A 63 5.22 -7.09 10.99
N PRO A 64 4.03 -7.16 11.63
CA PRO A 64 3.70 -8.25 12.54
C PRO A 64 3.93 -9.62 11.90
N GLU A 65 4.52 -10.56 12.64
CA GLU A 65 4.89 -11.89 12.16
C GLU A 65 3.69 -12.61 11.50
N ASP A 66 2.51 -12.52 12.12
CA ASP A 66 1.26 -13.08 11.58
C ASP A 66 0.90 -12.55 10.18
N ILE A 67 1.31 -11.34 9.84
CA ILE A 67 1.11 -10.78 8.49
C ILE A 67 2.21 -11.29 7.55
N VAL A 68 3.45 -11.29 8.00
CA VAL A 68 4.59 -11.78 7.20
C VAL A 68 4.35 -13.22 6.74
N LEU A 69 3.88 -14.08 7.65
CA LEU A 69 3.54 -15.47 7.35
C LEU A 69 2.45 -15.60 6.28
N GLN A 70 1.47 -14.68 6.26
CA GLN A 70 0.36 -14.74 5.32
C GLN A 70 0.67 -14.12 3.95
N LEU A 71 1.72 -13.32 3.79
CA LEU A 71 2.03 -12.62 2.53
C LEU A 71 2.17 -13.56 1.31
N PRO A 72 2.89 -14.70 1.39
CA PRO A 72 2.96 -15.64 0.27
C PRO A 72 1.59 -16.18 -0.14
N GLU A 73 0.75 -16.52 0.85
CA GLU A 73 -0.58 -17.06 0.61
C GLU A 73 -1.56 -15.97 0.11
N ILE A 74 -1.40 -14.72 0.54
CA ILE A 74 -2.12 -13.57 0.00
C ILE A 74 -1.80 -13.40 -1.49
N LYS A 75 -0.54 -13.49 -1.90
CA LYS A 75 -0.14 -13.41 -3.31
C LYS A 75 -0.71 -14.59 -4.11
N ARG A 76 -0.60 -15.81 -3.59
CA ARG A 76 -1.17 -17.02 -4.21
C ARG A 76 -2.67 -16.86 -4.44
N LEU A 77 -3.42 -16.47 -3.41
CA LEU A 77 -4.86 -16.23 -3.51
C LEU A 77 -5.20 -15.13 -4.52
N THR A 78 -4.42 -14.05 -4.54
CA THR A 78 -4.61 -12.94 -5.48
C THR A 78 -4.50 -13.42 -6.93
N GLY A 79 -3.51 -14.25 -7.24
CA GLY A 79 -3.33 -14.85 -8.55
C GLY A 79 -4.47 -15.81 -8.91
N LEU A 80 -4.88 -16.70 -8.00
CA LEU A 80 -6.01 -17.63 -8.20
C LEU A 80 -7.34 -16.89 -8.46
N LEU A 81 -7.56 -15.75 -7.81
CA LEU A 81 -8.72 -14.91 -8.04
C LEU A 81 -8.68 -14.16 -9.40
N GLY A 82 -7.62 -14.35 -10.18
CA GLY A 82 -7.48 -13.73 -11.48
C GLY A 82 -7.09 -12.24 -11.44
N PHE A 83 -6.45 -11.77 -10.38
CA PHE A 83 -5.92 -10.42 -10.33
C PHE A 83 -4.47 -10.38 -10.82
N GLN A 84 -4.14 -9.36 -11.61
CA GLN A 84 -2.76 -9.14 -12.02
C GLN A 84 -1.90 -8.75 -10.80
N ILE A 85 -0.76 -9.40 -10.64
CA ILE A 85 0.20 -9.07 -9.58
C ILE A 85 1.35 -8.28 -10.21
N VAL A 86 1.66 -7.13 -9.61
CA VAL A 86 2.76 -6.25 -10.01
C VAL A 86 3.67 -6.01 -8.82
N GLU A 87 4.95 -6.32 -9.00
CA GLU A 87 5.97 -6.09 -7.98
C GLU A 87 7.35 -5.93 -8.63
N LYS A 88 8.21 -5.14 -8.00
CA LYS A 88 9.58 -4.93 -8.48
C LYS A 88 10.53 -4.68 -7.31
N ARG A 89 11.63 -5.41 -7.26
CA ARG A 89 12.66 -5.22 -6.22
C ARG A 89 13.30 -3.84 -6.34
N GLY A 90 13.53 -3.17 -5.21
CA GLY A 90 14.17 -1.85 -5.13
C GLY A 90 13.28 -0.68 -5.57
N VAL A 91 12.00 -0.95 -5.88
CA VAL A 91 11.00 0.05 -6.25
C VAL A 91 9.77 -0.13 -5.36
N GLU A 92 9.29 0.95 -4.79
CA GLU A 92 8.09 0.93 -3.96
C GLU A 92 6.82 0.67 -4.79
N ALA A 93 5.85 0.01 -4.19
CA ALA A 93 4.56 -0.23 -4.83
C ALA A 93 3.88 1.08 -5.27
N ASP A 94 4.08 2.15 -4.52
CA ASP A 94 3.48 3.47 -4.78
C ASP A 94 3.98 4.08 -6.09
N ASP A 95 5.28 4.00 -6.36
CA ASP A 95 5.88 4.43 -7.63
C ASP A 95 5.40 3.57 -8.81
N LEU A 96 5.23 2.26 -8.60
CA LEU A 96 4.68 1.35 -9.62
C LEU A 96 3.21 1.67 -9.92
N ILE A 97 2.40 1.96 -8.90
CA ILE A 97 1.00 2.39 -9.05
C ILE A 97 0.94 3.72 -9.82
N ALA A 98 1.73 4.71 -9.41
CA ALA A 98 1.77 6.00 -10.07
C ALA A 98 2.20 5.88 -11.54
N THR A 99 3.19 5.01 -11.83
CA THR A 99 3.62 4.69 -13.21
C THR A 99 2.49 4.08 -14.01
N ALA A 100 1.79 3.07 -13.46
CA ALA A 100 0.68 2.41 -14.12
C ALA A 100 -0.44 3.40 -14.46
N VAL A 101 -0.83 4.20 -13.48
CA VAL A 101 -1.87 5.23 -13.63
C VAL A 101 -1.48 6.26 -14.69
N HIS A 102 -0.23 6.76 -14.65
CA HIS A 102 0.26 7.73 -15.63
C HIS A 102 0.18 7.18 -17.07
N ARG A 103 0.62 5.94 -17.30
CA ARG A 103 0.60 5.30 -18.63
C ARG A 103 -0.80 4.99 -19.11
N LEU A 104 -1.65 4.44 -18.21
CA LEU A 104 -3.02 4.09 -18.55
C LEU A 104 -3.86 5.33 -18.88
N THR A 105 -3.73 6.40 -18.12
CA THR A 105 -4.46 7.65 -18.40
C THR A 105 -3.98 8.33 -19.68
N ALA A 106 -2.67 8.27 -19.98
CA ALA A 106 -2.13 8.75 -21.26
C ALA A 106 -2.69 7.96 -22.45
N SER A 107 -3.03 6.66 -22.25
CA SER A 107 -3.70 5.82 -23.24
C SER A 107 -5.23 5.96 -23.24
N GLY A 108 -5.78 6.87 -22.45
CA GLY A 108 -7.21 7.20 -22.46
C GLY A 108 -8.06 6.47 -21.42
N HIS A 109 -7.49 5.59 -20.61
CA HIS A 109 -8.23 4.84 -19.58
C HIS A 109 -8.58 5.70 -18.36
N GLU A 110 -9.66 5.33 -17.68
CA GLU A 110 -9.97 5.82 -16.34
C GLU A 110 -9.34 4.88 -15.31
N CYS A 111 -8.85 5.44 -14.21
CA CYS A 111 -8.16 4.69 -13.17
C CYS A 111 -8.77 4.96 -11.79
N ILE A 112 -8.88 3.89 -10.99
CA ILE A 112 -9.23 4.00 -9.58
C ILE A 112 -8.07 3.45 -8.76
N ILE A 113 -7.41 4.31 -7.98
CA ILE A 113 -6.38 3.91 -7.03
C ILE A 113 -7.05 3.53 -5.72
N VAL A 114 -6.90 2.28 -5.29
CA VAL A 114 -7.44 1.79 -4.03
C VAL A 114 -6.35 1.83 -2.97
N SER A 115 -6.33 2.87 -2.16
CA SER A 115 -5.32 3.05 -1.10
C SER A 115 -5.81 3.98 0.01
N ALA A 116 -5.37 3.71 1.25
CA ALA A 116 -5.53 4.61 2.39
C ALA A 116 -4.53 5.76 2.37
N ASP A 117 -3.44 5.62 1.61
CA ASP A 117 -2.35 6.58 1.60
C ASP A 117 -2.79 7.91 1.00
N LYS A 118 -2.52 8.99 1.75
CA LYS A 118 -2.86 10.37 1.35
C LYS A 118 -2.03 10.86 0.16
N ASP A 119 -0.86 10.26 -0.03
CA ASP A 119 0.10 10.72 -1.01
C ASP A 119 -0.37 10.44 -2.44
N PHE A 120 -1.22 9.42 -2.63
CA PHE A 120 -1.90 9.19 -3.91
C PHE A 120 -2.85 10.31 -4.32
N GLY A 121 -3.15 11.25 -3.43
CA GLY A 121 -3.80 12.49 -3.83
C GLY A 121 -3.08 13.21 -4.97
N GLN A 122 -1.75 13.05 -5.11
CA GLN A 122 -0.94 13.59 -6.21
C GLN A 122 -1.38 13.06 -7.59
N CYS A 123 -1.89 11.84 -7.64
CA CYS A 123 -2.33 11.19 -8.88
C CYS A 123 -3.78 11.53 -9.24
N VAL A 124 -4.56 12.08 -8.31
CA VAL A 124 -5.99 12.35 -8.51
C VAL A 124 -6.19 13.50 -9.49
N GLY A 125 -7.05 13.30 -10.47
CA GLY A 125 -7.40 14.33 -11.44
C GLY A 125 -7.78 13.76 -12.80
N GLY A 126 -8.51 14.53 -13.60
CA GLY A 126 -8.94 14.10 -14.92
C GLY A 126 -9.67 12.76 -14.88
N LYS A 127 -8.95 11.69 -15.20
CA LYS A 127 -9.48 10.32 -15.26
C LYS A 127 -9.08 9.45 -14.06
N VAL A 128 -8.56 10.04 -12.98
CA VAL A 128 -8.07 9.30 -11.81
C VAL A 128 -8.87 9.68 -10.57
N LEU A 129 -9.40 8.66 -9.89
CA LEU A 129 -9.99 8.75 -8.57
C LEU A 129 -9.18 7.93 -7.57
N GLN A 130 -9.16 8.35 -6.31
CA GLN A 130 -8.69 7.51 -5.22
C GLN A 130 -9.90 6.97 -4.45
N LEU A 131 -9.91 5.67 -4.18
CA LEU A 131 -10.88 4.99 -3.34
C LEU A 131 -10.22 4.63 -2.01
N THR A 132 -10.63 5.33 -0.96
CA THR A 132 -10.06 5.17 0.37
C THR A 132 -10.90 4.17 1.19
N PRO A 133 -10.28 3.15 1.81
CA PRO A 133 -11.00 2.22 2.66
C PRO A 133 -11.59 2.92 3.87
N PRO A 134 -12.66 2.35 4.46
CA PRO A 134 -13.22 2.88 5.69
C PRO A 134 -12.20 2.78 6.83
N PRO A 135 -12.21 3.73 7.78
CA PRO A 135 -11.38 3.63 8.98
C PRO A 135 -11.66 2.33 9.74
N THR A 136 -10.61 1.68 10.24
CA THR A 136 -10.75 0.44 11.03
C THR A 136 -11.68 0.62 12.25
N ALA A 137 -11.67 1.80 12.85
CA ALA A 137 -12.52 2.14 13.98
C ALA A 137 -14.03 2.25 13.60
N ASN A 138 -14.34 2.54 12.33
CA ASN A 138 -15.72 2.67 11.86
C ASN A 138 -15.90 2.14 10.44
N PRO A 139 -15.92 0.80 10.25
CA PRO A 139 -16.09 0.18 8.94
C PRO A 139 -17.43 0.49 8.26
N ALA A 140 -18.44 0.92 9.04
CA ALA A 140 -19.76 1.25 8.52
C ALA A 140 -19.79 2.49 7.61
N LEU A 141 -18.75 3.33 7.65
CA LEU A 141 -18.58 4.47 6.74
C LEU A 141 -18.41 4.05 5.26
N GLY A 142 -18.05 2.79 5.01
CA GLY A 142 -17.82 2.31 3.65
C GLY A 142 -16.61 2.96 2.96
N TRP A 143 -16.42 2.60 1.71
CA TRP A 143 -15.39 3.15 0.83
C TRP A 143 -15.71 4.60 0.46
N ARG A 144 -14.69 5.46 0.46
CA ARG A 144 -14.87 6.89 0.12
C ARG A 144 -14.13 7.21 -1.18
N ARG A 145 -14.87 7.78 -2.14
CA ARG A 145 -14.31 8.30 -3.39
C ARG A 145 -13.71 9.68 -3.14
N MET A 146 -12.48 9.85 -3.57
CA MET A 146 -11.73 11.10 -3.46
C MET A 146 -11.41 11.58 -4.88
N ASP A 147 -12.12 12.58 -5.31
CA ASP A 147 -11.84 13.37 -6.50
C ASP A 147 -10.97 14.59 -6.16
N VAL A 148 -10.72 15.46 -7.11
CA VAL A 148 -9.93 16.71 -6.91
C VAL A 148 -10.50 17.55 -5.78
N ALA A 149 -11.82 17.69 -5.70
CA ALA A 149 -12.47 18.49 -4.66
C ALA A 149 -12.32 17.83 -3.28
N GLY A 150 -12.50 16.51 -3.21
CA GLY A 150 -12.32 15.72 -1.98
C GLY A 150 -10.89 15.75 -1.46
N VAL A 151 -9.90 15.62 -2.36
CA VAL A 151 -8.47 15.74 -2.02
C VAL A 151 -8.15 17.15 -1.52
N THR A 152 -8.58 18.19 -2.24
CA THR A 152 -8.36 19.58 -1.86
C THR A 152 -9.01 19.90 -0.51
N ALA A 153 -10.24 19.45 -0.27
CA ALA A 153 -10.92 19.66 1.00
C ALA A 153 -10.22 18.95 2.18
N LYS A 154 -9.61 17.78 1.92
CA LYS A 154 -8.92 16.98 2.97
C LYS A 154 -7.53 17.52 3.30
N ILE A 155 -6.73 17.91 2.29
CA ILE A 155 -5.32 18.28 2.46
C ILE A 155 -5.15 19.81 2.55
N GLY A 156 -5.99 20.55 1.85
CA GLY A 156 -5.96 22.02 1.79
C GLY A 156 -5.26 22.59 0.55
N VAL A 157 -4.67 21.72 -0.28
CA VAL A 157 -4.07 22.09 -1.57
C VAL A 157 -4.61 21.17 -2.67
N PRO A 158 -4.64 21.62 -3.93
CA PRO A 158 -5.04 20.76 -5.04
C PRO A 158 -4.00 19.67 -5.32
N PRO A 159 -4.37 18.58 -6.01
CA PRO A 159 -3.53 17.42 -6.28
C PRO A 159 -2.10 17.75 -6.75
N GLU A 160 -1.95 18.65 -7.69
CA GLU A 160 -0.67 19.08 -8.27
C GLU A 160 0.24 19.83 -7.29
N ARG A 161 -0.25 20.17 -6.10
CA ARG A 161 0.49 20.87 -5.03
C ARG A 161 0.75 20.00 -3.79
N ILE A 162 0.34 18.76 -3.82
CA ILE A 162 0.54 17.86 -2.67
C ILE A 162 2.02 17.59 -2.42
N ALA A 163 2.83 17.38 -3.47
CA ALA A 163 4.26 17.20 -3.31
C ALA A 163 4.93 18.44 -2.71
N ASP A 164 4.56 19.66 -3.17
CA ASP A 164 5.04 20.92 -2.59
C ASP A 164 4.68 21.03 -1.11
N TYR A 165 3.44 20.66 -0.78
CA TYR A 165 2.94 20.67 0.60
C TYR A 165 3.72 19.68 1.48
N LEU A 166 3.92 18.45 1.04
CA LEU A 166 4.68 17.43 1.78
C LEU A 166 6.15 17.82 1.93
N ALA A 167 6.76 18.43 0.91
CA ALA A 167 8.13 18.92 1.01
C ALA A 167 8.31 19.96 2.13
N LEU A 168 7.32 20.83 2.33
CA LEU A 168 7.35 21.88 3.36
C LEU A 168 7.02 21.34 4.76
N VAL A 169 5.96 20.51 4.89
CA VAL A 169 5.48 19.98 6.17
C VAL A 169 6.29 18.77 6.62
N GLY A 170 6.88 18.04 5.68
CA GLY A 170 7.51 16.75 5.90
C GLY A 170 6.50 15.60 5.97
N ASP A 171 7.03 14.40 6.11
CA ASP A 171 6.26 13.18 6.39
C ASP A 171 6.91 12.36 7.50
N ALA A 172 6.27 12.37 8.67
CA ALA A 172 6.78 11.64 9.82
C ALA A 172 6.72 10.12 9.61
N SER A 173 5.78 9.61 8.81
CA SER A 173 5.66 8.17 8.53
C SER A 173 6.82 7.66 7.69
N ASP A 174 7.43 8.53 6.90
CA ASP A 174 8.56 8.23 6.02
C ASP A 174 9.90 8.79 6.53
N ASN A 175 9.87 9.35 7.74
CA ASN A 175 11.03 9.99 8.35
C ASN A 175 11.59 11.17 7.52
N ILE A 176 10.71 11.89 6.80
CA ILE A 176 11.07 13.06 6.01
C ILE A 176 10.84 14.32 6.83
N PRO A 177 11.90 15.03 7.28
CA PRO A 177 11.74 16.22 8.12
C PRO A 177 11.30 17.42 7.29
N GLY A 178 10.17 18.06 7.66
CA GLY A 178 9.74 19.35 7.11
C GLY A 178 10.50 20.54 7.68
N LEU A 179 10.07 21.74 7.35
CA LEU A 179 10.54 22.97 7.98
C LEU A 179 10.02 23.05 9.42
N ARG A 180 10.94 23.24 10.35
CA ARG A 180 10.61 23.27 11.78
C ARG A 180 9.57 24.37 12.08
N GLY A 181 8.45 23.96 12.67
CA GLY A 181 7.36 24.87 13.06
C GLY A 181 6.43 25.28 11.90
N VAL A 182 6.64 24.75 10.70
CA VAL A 182 5.73 24.87 9.57
C VAL A 182 4.76 23.71 9.59
N GLY A 183 3.53 23.99 9.96
CA GLY A 183 2.44 23.01 9.94
C GLY A 183 1.53 23.18 8.72
N PRO A 184 0.49 22.33 8.62
CA PRO A 184 -0.44 22.30 7.48
C PRO A 184 -0.98 23.67 7.09
N LYS A 185 -1.49 24.43 8.04
CA LYS A 185 -2.08 25.76 7.77
C LYS A 185 -1.07 26.75 7.16
N THR A 186 0.17 26.73 7.64
CA THR A 186 1.23 27.61 7.14
C THR A 186 1.65 27.22 5.72
N ALA A 187 1.86 25.90 5.47
CA ALA A 187 2.25 25.42 4.17
C ALA A 187 1.16 25.68 3.11
N VAL A 188 -0.11 25.39 3.43
CA VAL A 188 -1.25 25.67 2.54
C VAL A 188 -1.32 27.15 2.19
N LYS A 189 -1.18 28.05 3.18
CA LYS A 189 -1.18 29.49 2.97
C LYS A 189 -0.06 29.91 2.01
N TRP A 190 1.17 29.47 2.28
CA TRP A 190 2.33 29.85 1.45
C TRP A 190 2.21 29.32 0.01
N ILE A 191 1.75 28.09 -0.16
CA ILE A 191 1.53 27.50 -1.48
C ILE A 191 0.48 28.28 -2.25
N ALA A 192 -0.62 28.69 -1.61
CA ALA A 192 -1.66 29.48 -2.24
C ALA A 192 -1.18 30.88 -2.63
N GLU A 193 -0.35 31.53 -1.79
CA GLU A 193 0.18 32.86 -2.02
C GLU A 193 1.30 32.89 -3.07
N HIS A 194 2.12 31.87 -3.15
CA HIS A 194 3.33 31.84 -3.98
C HIS A 194 3.32 30.78 -5.11
N GLY A 195 2.24 30.02 -5.25
CA GLY A 195 2.04 29.10 -6.38
C GLY A 195 2.79 27.76 -6.30
N GLY A 196 3.39 27.42 -5.15
CA GLY A 196 4.11 26.16 -4.93
C GLY A 196 5.45 26.35 -4.25
N LEU A 197 6.22 25.27 -4.10
CA LEU A 197 7.48 25.28 -3.34
C LEU A 197 8.50 26.29 -3.90
N GLU A 198 8.78 26.25 -5.21
CA GLU A 198 9.77 27.16 -5.79
C GLU A 198 9.36 28.62 -5.66
N GLY A 199 8.06 28.93 -5.73
CA GLY A 199 7.54 30.27 -5.46
C GLY A 199 7.76 30.70 -4.01
N VAL A 200 7.57 29.79 -3.05
CA VAL A 200 7.88 30.04 -1.62
C VAL A 200 9.36 30.31 -1.42
N LEU A 201 10.23 29.51 -2.03
CA LEU A 201 11.69 29.69 -1.93
C LEU A 201 12.16 31.00 -2.59
N ALA A 202 11.58 31.37 -3.73
CA ALA A 202 11.91 32.63 -4.43
C ALA A 202 11.40 33.87 -3.69
N ALA A 203 10.27 33.74 -3.00
CA ALA A 203 9.62 34.85 -2.28
C ALA A 203 10.02 34.94 -0.80
N VAL A 204 11.18 34.42 -0.40
CA VAL A 204 11.60 34.31 1.00
C VAL A 204 11.52 35.62 1.77
N GLU A 205 11.82 36.77 1.13
CA GLU A 205 11.79 38.09 1.76
C GLU A 205 10.37 38.54 2.12
N SER A 206 9.35 38.02 1.44
CA SER A 206 7.95 38.35 1.71
C SER A 206 7.29 37.35 2.67
N ILE A 207 7.95 36.23 2.97
CA ILE A 207 7.39 35.18 3.86
C ILE A 207 7.09 35.75 5.25
N GLN A 208 5.90 35.41 5.71
CA GLN A 208 5.43 35.73 7.06
C GLN A 208 5.06 34.44 7.81
N PRO A 209 5.38 34.29 9.11
CA PRO A 209 6.19 35.24 9.94
C PRO A 209 7.68 35.26 9.54
N GLU A 210 8.33 36.40 9.73
CA GLU A 210 9.74 36.64 9.34
C GLU A 210 10.73 35.59 9.91
N ARG A 211 10.43 35.04 11.06
CA ARG A 211 11.26 34.02 11.73
C ARG A 211 11.56 32.78 10.86
N PHE A 212 10.77 32.53 9.81
CA PHE A 212 10.99 31.42 8.90
C PHE A 212 11.93 31.76 7.73
N ARG A 213 12.19 33.02 7.45
CA ARG A 213 13.00 33.43 6.30
C ARG A 213 14.41 32.86 6.32
N GLU A 214 15.09 32.96 7.46
CA GLU A 214 16.44 32.43 7.59
C GLU A 214 16.47 30.90 7.46
N GLN A 215 15.50 30.23 8.06
CA GLN A 215 15.39 28.79 7.93
C GLN A 215 15.15 28.36 6.48
N ILE A 216 14.28 29.04 5.75
CA ILE A 216 14.02 28.75 4.33
C ILE A 216 15.29 28.95 3.51
N ARG A 217 16.06 30.01 3.74
CA ARG A 217 17.34 30.24 3.02
C ARG A 217 18.34 29.12 3.28
N THR A 218 18.53 28.77 4.54
CA THR A 218 19.54 27.78 4.94
C THR A 218 19.16 26.35 4.57
N GLU A 219 17.87 26.04 4.51
CA GLU A 219 17.36 24.68 4.27
C GLU A 219 16.78 24.49 2.86
N ALA A 220 16.89 25.46 1.97
CA ALA A 220 16.29 25.41 0.62
C ALA A 220 16.64 24.12 -0.15
N ASP A 221 17.90 23.71 -0.13
CA ASP A 221 18.35 22.50 -0.86
C ASP A 221 17.81 21.22 -0.22
N ARG A 222 17.73 21.19 1.11
CA ARG A 222 17.09 20.04 1.80
C ARG A 222 15.61 19.92 1.45
N ILE A 223 14.89 21.06 1.40
CA ILE A 223 13.46 21.08 1.05
C ILE A 223 13.25 20.66 -0.42
N ARG A 224 14.14 21.06 -1.33
CA ARG A 224 14.13 20.52 -2.70
C ARG A 224 14.45 19.02 -2.74
N GLY A 225 15.31 18.54 -1.84
CA GLY A 225 15.51 17.12 -1.61
C GLY A 225 14.24 16.40 -1.18
N ASN A 226 13.51 16.99 -0.21
CA ASN A 226 12.21 16.45 0.22
C ASN A 226 11.22 16.36 -0.95
N LEU A 227 11.14 17.40 -1.80
CA LEU A 227 10.27 17.37 -2.97
C LEU A 227 10.56 16.17 -3.88
N LYS A 228 11.85 15.86 -4.08
CA LYS A 228 12.26 14.68 -4.85
C LYS A 228 11.86 13.37 -4.17
N LEU A 229 11.88 13.32 -2.83
CA LEU A 229 11.49 12.13 -2.07
C LEU A 229 9.98 11.87 -2.12
N VAL A 230 9.16 12.93 -1.96
CA VAL A 230 7.71 12.80 -1.89
C VAL A 230 7.02 12.77 -3.26
N THR A 231 7.72 13.07 -4.35
CA THR A 231 7.17 13.01 -5.71
C THR A 231 7.31 11.60 -6.25
N PHE A 232 6.21 11.00 -6.68
CA PHE A 232 6.23 9.69 -7.30
C PHE A 232 7.04 9.64 -8.60
N GLN A 233 7.82 8.58 -8.78
CA GLN A 233 8.40 8.24 -10.08
C GLN A 233 7.34 7.56 -10.96
N THR A 234 7.34 7.94 -12.25
CA THR A 234 6.36 7.41 -13.22
C THR A 234 7.00 6.88 -14.49
N ASP A 235 8.30 6.65 -14.46
CA ASP A 235 9.12 6.26 -15.62
C ASP A 235 9.52 4.77 -15.64
N PHE A 236 9.01 3.98 -14.68
CA PHE A 236 9.27 2.54 -14.68
C PHE A 236 8.61 1.84 -15.88
N PRO A 237 9.21 0.77 -16.39
CA PRO A 237 8.55 -0.09 -17.37
C PRO A 237 7.26 -0.68 -16.77
N PHE A 238 6.14 -0.42 -17.42
CA PHE A 238 4.85 -1.00 -17.09
C PHE A 238 4.09 -1.29 -18.37
N GLU A 239 3.74 -2.53 -18.58
CA GLU A 239 2.86 -2.96 -19.65
C GLU A 239 1.61 -3.58 -19.01
N PRO A 240 0.42 -3.06 -19.31
CA PRO A 240 -0.82 -3.68 -18.85
C PRO A 240 -0.98 -5.02 -19.53
N GLY A 241 -0.68 -6.11 -18.83
CA GLY A 241 -0.95 -7.47 -19.30
C GLY A 241 -2.44 -7.74 -19.48
N ASP A 242 -2.77 -8.88 -20.07
CA ASP A 242 -4.16 -9.35 -20.09
C ASP A 242 -4.63 -9.64 -18.66
N GLN A 243 -5.92 -9.42 -18.40
CA GLN A 243 -6.51 -9.79 -17.11
C GLN A 243 -6.50 -11.31 -16.99
N PRO A 244 -5.80 -11.89 -15.99
CA PRO A 244 -5.81 -13.34 -15.80
C PRO A 244 -7.22 -13.85 -15.54
N ALA A 245 -7.52 -15.07 -16.00
CA ALA A 245 -8.77 -15.72 -15.67
C ALA A 245 -8.76 -16.17 -14.20
N GLU A 246 -9.92 -16.12 -13.56
CA GLU A 246 -10.11 -16.68 -12.22
C GLU A 246 -10.04 -18.20 -12.26
N ASP A 247 -9.18 -18.80 -11.44
CA ASP A 247 -9.10 -20.25 -11.24
C ASP A 247 -10.04 -20.65 -10.09
N VAL A 248 -11.31 -20.89 -10.44
CA VAL A 248 -12.36 -21.21 -9.45
C VAL A 248 -12.04 -22.46 -8.65
N ASP A 249 -11.54 -23.51 -9.29
CA ASP A 249 -11.24 -24.77 -8.63
C ASP A 249 -9.99 -24.61 -7.75
N GLY A 250 -8.97 -23.89 -8.22
CA GLY A 250 -7.80 -23.53 -7.41
C GLY A 250 -8.14 -22.68 -6.19
N VAL A 251 -9.10 -21.75 -6.28
CA VAL A 251 -9.60 -20.99 -5.11
C VAL A 251 -10.32 -21.90 -4.13
N ILE A 252 -11.14 -22.84 -4.60
CA ILE A 252 -11.84 -23.82 -3.74
C ILE A 252 -10.83 -24.66 -2.95
N ASP A 253 -9.82 -25.20 -3.65
CA ASP A 253 -8.77 -26.01 -3.03
C ASP A 253 -7.96 -25.17 -2.01
N PHE A 254 -7.59 -23.94 -2.36
CA PHE A 254 -6.91 -23.02 -1.46
C PHE A 254 -7.71 -22.74 -0.19
N LEU A 255 -9.01 -22.44 -0.33
CA LEU A 255 -9.87 -22.18 0.83
C LEU A 255 -10.05 -23.41 1.73
N GLY A 256 -10.04 -24.59 1.14
CA GLY A 256 -10.02 -25.86 1.87
C GLY A 256 -8.72 -26.05 2.64
N GLU A 257 -7.58 -25.86 1.98
CA GLU A 257 -6.23 -25.91 2.57
C GLU A 257 -6.07 -24.93 3.74
N MET A 258 -6.60 -23.72 3.59
CA MET A 258 -6.55 -22.70 4.63
C MET A 258 -7.64 -22.85 5.71
N GLU A 259 -8.44 -23.91 5.64
CA GLU A 259 -9.57 -24.17 6.55
C GLU A 259 -10.56 -22.99 6.68
N MET A 260 -10.69 -22.21 5.59
CA MET A 260 -11.60 -21.06 5.52
C MET A 260 -13.04 -21.49 5.20
N HIS A 261 -13.57 -22.43 5.94
CA HIS A 261 -14.80 -23.18 5.63
C HIS A 261 -16.04 -22.32 5.33
N SER A 262 -16.27 -21.25 6.10
CA SER A 262 -17.41 -20.36 5.86
C SER A 262 -17.29 -19.59 4.57
N THR A 263 -16.07 -19.18 4.20
CA THR A 263 -15.75 -18.51 2.94
C THR A 263 -15.84 -19.46 1.78
N LEU A 264 -15.32 -20.68 1.94
CA LEU A 264 -15.39 -21.77 0.96
C LEU A 264 -16.85 -22.04 0.54
N ARG A 265 -17.74 -22.29 1.50
CA ARG A 265 -19.15 -22.55 1.17
C ARG A 265 -19.80 -21.41 0.37
N ARG A 266 -19.60 -20.17 0.81
CA ARG A 266 -20.16 -19.00 0.07
C ARG A 266 -19.58 -18.89 -1.33
N TYR A 267 -18.30 -19.15 -1.48
CA TYR A 267 -17.63 -19.10 -2.78
C TYR A 267 -18.13 -20.20 -3.71
N GLN A 268 -18.26 -21.45 -3.23
CA GLN A 268 -18.83 -22.58 -3.97
C GLN A 268 -20.26 -22.29 -4.47
N VAL A 269 -21.13 -21.79 -3.59
CA VAL A 269 -22.51 -21.42 -3.95
C VAL A 269 -22.52 -20.35 -5.04
N LYS A 270 -21.68 -19.31 -4.92
CA LYS A 270 -21.59 -18.23 -5.92
C LYS A 270 -21.21 -18.77 -7.31
N HIS A 271 -20.36 -19.80 -7.38
CA HIS A 271 -19.87 -20.37 -8.63
C HIS A 271 -20.63 -21.64 -9.08
N GLY A 272 -21.80 -21.91 -8.50
CA GLY A 272 -22.63 -23.07 -8.87
C GLY A 272 -21.97 -24.43 -8.61
N ARG A 273 -20.97 -24.48 -7.72
CA ARG A 273 -20.34 -25.73 -7.30
C ARG A 273 -21.15 -26.38 -6.17
N LYS A 274 -21.26 -27.72 -6.19
CA LYS A 274 -21.84 -28.47 -5.06
C LYS A 274 -20.92 -28.32 -3.85
N GLU A 275 -21.52 -28.23 -2.65
CA GLU A 275 -20.75 -28.31 -1.41
C GLU A 275 -19.99 -29.64 -1.38
N SER A 276 -18.67 -29.56 -1.49
CA SER A 276 -17.83 -30.74 -1.22
C SER A 276 -17.85 -31.02 0.28
N PRO A 277 -17.95 -32.28 0.70
CA PRO A 277 -17.72 -32.63 2.10
C PRO A 277 -16.36 -32.06 2.50
N LEU A 278 -16.30 -31.42 3.67
CA LEU A 278 -15.05 -30.90 4.22
C LEU A 278 -13.98 -31.99 4.17
N PRO A 279 -12.77 -31.71 3.67
CA PRO A 279 -11.70 -32.69 3.72
C PRO A 279 -11.52 -33.13 5.17
N SER A 280 -11.66 -34.42 5.42
CA SER A 280 -11.36 -35.01 6.71
C SER A 280 -9.91 -34.67 7.03
N VAL A 281 -9.69 -33.92 8.10
CA VAL A 281 -8.35 -33.57 8.59
C VAL A 281 -7.65 -34.89 8.92
N VAL A 282 -6.83 -35.37 7.99
CA VAL A 282 -5.87 -36.43 8.30
C VAL A 282 -4.69 -35.71 8.97
N PRO A 283 -4.47 -35.90 10.27
CA PRO A 283 -3.33 -35.28 10.93
C PRO A 283 -2.06 -35.79 10.21
N LYS A 284 -1.34 -34.91 9.53
CA LYS A 284 0.02 -35.22 9.10
C LYS A 284 0.80 -35.55 10.36
N ALA A 285 1.22 -36.82 10.50
CA ALA A 285 2.08 -37.26 11.57
C ALA A 285 3.29 -36.35 11.62
N VAL A 286 3.42 -35.61 12.73
CA VAL A 286 4.61 -34.83 13.04
C VAL A 286 5.76 -35.83 13.08
N SER A 287 6.62 -35.82 12.06
CA SER A 287 7.88 -36.54 12.10
C SER A 287 8.68 -35.94 13.25
N LYS A 288 8.79 -36.72 14.35
CA LYS A 288 9.68 -36.38 15.44
C LYS A 288 11.08 -36.29 14.85
N SER A 289 11.57 -35.05 14.63
CA SER A 289 12.99 -34.83 14.39
C SER A 289 13.72 -35.28 15.63
N SER A 290 14.62 -36.25 15.47
CA SER A 290 15.53 -36.70 16.50
C SER A 290 16.31 -35.50 17.07
N PRO A 291 16.51 -35.45 18.39
CA PRO A 291 17.29 -34.37 18.97
C PRO A 291 18.72 -34.37 18.39
N PRO A 292 19.35 -33.22 18.21
CA PRO A 292 20.73 -33.16 17.77
C PRO A 292 21.62 -33.89 18.78
N ALA A 293 22.53 -34.74 18.30
CA ALA A 293 23.50 -35.44 19.09
C ALA A 293 24.35 -34.43 19.87
N GLU A 294 24.48 -34.65 21.18
CA GLU A 294 25.38 -33.89 22.06
C GLU A 294 26.82 -33.96 21.50
N PRO A 295 27.57 -32.83 21.53
CA PRO A 295 29.00 -32.88 21.20
C PRO A 295 29.73 -33.70 22.26
N ARG A 296 30.44 -34.76 21.84
CA ARG A 296 31.35 -35.51 22.70
C ARG A 296 32.46 -34.57 23.17
N GLN A 297 32.57 -34.45 24.50
CA GLN A 297 33.77 -33.89 25.16
C GLN A 297 34.97 -34.77 24.83
N GLY A 298 36.08 -34.14 24.49
CA GLY A 298 37.44 -34.69 24.43
C GLY A 298 38.06 -34.44 23.03
N GLU A 299 38.89 -33.46 22.88
CA GLU A 299 40.34 -33.52 23.07
C GLU A 299 40.95 -32.13 22.83
N LEU A 300 41.62 -31.67 23.86
CA LEU A 300 42.62 -30.62 23.79
C LEU A 300 43.84 -31.15 23.01
N PHE A 301 44.26 -30.40 22.00
CA PHE A 301 45.67 -30.05 21.77
C PHE A 301 45.71 -28.80 20.86
#